data_cbc5ea775b621fef3b2138886d846026
#
_entry.id   cbc5ea775b621fef3b2138886d846026
#
_cell.length_a   1.000
_cell.length_b   1.000
_cell.length_c   1.000
_cell.angle_alpha   90.00
_cell.angle_beta   90.00
_cell.angle_gamma   90.00
#
_symmetry.space_group_name_H-M   'P 1'
#
loop_
_entity.id
_entity.type
_entity.pdbx_description
1 polymer ?
#
loop_
_entity_poly.entity_id
_entity_poly.type
_entity_poly.pdbx_seq_one_letter_code
_entity_poly.pdbx_strand_id
1 'polypeptide(L)'
;MAVRDLRSVFTLEQARTAGLRKDEIYNLLAAEEIERVGRGVYLRPGLIDERFVSLAAATAVRSDATLCLTSALAHHDLTDVIPFGTDIALPRGTRHPAGFDHVTWHSFATDTFTLGRETQQVAPGVTIAIYSPERTIIDCFRLMHQEGSEAAHEALRRWLRHTGSTPAGLLRMADAFPKAKSRLRLALEVLL
;
A
#
# COMPACT_ATOMS: atom_id res chain seq x y z
N MET A 1 -30.03 13.48 -3.66
CA MET A 1 -28.66 13.67 -3.16
C MET A 1 -27.72 13.02 -4.15
N ALA A 2 -26.78 13.75 -4.70
CA ALA A 2 -26.02 13.26 -5.85
C ALA A 2 -24.81 12.43 -5.40
N VAL A 3 -24.42 11.45 -6.20
CA VAL A 3 -23.12 10.72 -6.09
C VAL A 3 -21.94 11.66 -5.87
N ARG A 4 -22.09 12.91 -6.29
CA ARG A 4 -21.08 13.98 -6.12
C ARG A 4 -20.77 14.32 -4.66
N ASP A 5 -21.67 14.00 -3.73
CA ASP A 5 -21.48 14.24 -2.28
C ASP A 5 -20.73 13.08 -1.60
N LEU A 6 -20.55 11.95 -2.28
CA LEU A 6 -19.74 10.83 -1.80
C LEU A 6 -18.26 11.05 -2.08
N ARG A 7 -17.40 10.43 -1.25
CA ARG A 7 -15.95 10.36 -1.48
C ARG A 7 -15.65 9.71 -2.84
N SER A 8 -14.44 9.92 -3.34
CA SER A 8 -13.99 9.30 -4.60
C SER A 8 -14.01 7.77 -4.54
N VAL A 9 -13.73 7.19 -3.37
CA VAL A 9 -13.92 5.76 -3.07
C VAL A 9 -14.87 5.64 -1.88
N PHE A 10 -15.85 4.76 -1.98
CA PHE A 10 -16.85 4.54 -0.93
C PHE A 10 -17.33 3.10 -0.88
N THR A 11 -17.80 2.68 0.29
CA THR A 11 -18.43 1.37 0.48
C THR A 11 -19.93 1.43 0.23
N LEU A 12 -20.53 0.25 0.01
CA LEU A 12 -21.99 0.11 -0.09
C LEU A 12 -22.71 0.67 1.15
N GLU A 13 -22.13 0.51 2.34
CA GLU A 13 -22.67 1.04 3.59
C GLU A 13 -22.66 2.57 3.59
N GLN A 14 -21.54 3.19 3.20
CA GLN A 14 -21.45 4.65 3.07
C GLN A 14 -22.43 5.20 2.05
N ALA A 15 -22.63 4.52 0.91
CA ALA A 15 -23.62 4.91 -0.09
C ALA A 15 -25.04 4.86 0.49
N ARG A 16 -25.39 3.80 1.22
CA ARG A 16 -26.69 3.67 1.91
C ARG A 16 -26.91 4.73 2.98
N THR A 17 -25.90 5.00 3.79
CA THR A 17 -25.94 6.07 4.81
C THR A 17 -26.14 7.44 4.17
N ALA A 18 -25.60 7.65 2.97
CA ALA A 18 -25.81 8.84 2.18
C ALA A 18 -27.18 8.87 1.46
N GLY A 19 -28.02 7.84 1.65
CA GLY A 19 -29.39 7.77 1.12
C GLY A 19 -29.51 7.15 -0.28
N LEU A 20 -28.43 6.59 -0.84
CA LEU A 20 -28.49 5.88 -2.13
C LEU A 20 -29.15 4.51 -1.96
N ARG A 21 -30.14 4.25 -2.80
CA ARG A 21 -30.81 2.94 -2.86
C ARG A 21 -30.02 1.98 -3.75
N LYS A 22 -30.32 0.70 -3.61
CA LYS A 22 -29.63 -0.36 -4.36
C LYS A 22 -29.80 -0.23 -5.86
N ASP A 23 -31.00 0.10 -6.32
CA ASP A 23 -31.34 0.33 -7.73
C ASP A 23 -30.57 1.53 -8.31
N GLU A 24 -30.40 2.62 -7.55
CA GLU A 24 -29.59 3.77 -7.96
C GLU A 24 -28.11 3.40 -8.14
N ILE A 25 -27.55 2.58 -7.27
CA ILE A 25 -26.17 2.09 -7.42
C ILE A 25 -26.03 1.26 -8.71
N TYR A 26 -27.01 0.41 -9.04
CA TYR A 26 -26.97 -0.34 -10.30
C TYR A 26 -27.09 0.56 -11.53
N ASN A 27 -27.91 1.59 -11.47
CA ASN A 27 -28.05 2.57 -12.56
C ASN A 27 -26.74 3.35 -12.77
N LEU A 28 -26.07 3.74 -11.69
CA LEU A 28 -24.76 4.43 -11.75
C LEU A 28 -23.65 3.53 -12.31
N LEU A 29 -23.65 2.23 -11.97
CA LEU A 29 -22.74 1.26 -12.57
C LEU A 29 -23.01 1.07 -14.06
N ALA A 30 -24.29 0.98 -14.46
CA ALA A 30 -24.68 0.84 -15.87
C ALA A 30 -24.37 2.10 -16.70
N ALA A 31 -24.39 3.28 -16.06
CA ALA A 31 -24.03 4.57 -16.68
C ALA A 31 -22.51 4.85 -16.62
N GLU A 32 -21.70 3.93 -16.09
CA GLU A 32 -20.25 4.10 -15.88
C GLU A 32 -19.86 5.34 -15.04
N GLU A 33 -20.83 5.88 -14.27
CA GLU A 33 -20.57 6.99 -13.34
C GLU A 33 -19.80 6.52 -12.09
N ILE A 34 -19.88 5.24 -11.78
CA ILE A 34 -19.08 4.57 -10.78
C ILE A 34 -18.57 3.22 -11.28
N GLU A 35 -17.45 2.76 -10.74
CA GLU A 35 -16.86 1.45 -11.02
C GLU A 35 -16.82 0.61 -9.75
N ARG A 36 -16.93 -0.70 -9.88
CA ARG A 36 -16.74 -1.62 -8.77
C ARG A 36 -15.29 -2.04 -8.68
N VAL A 37 -14.59 -1.61 -7.61
CA VAL A 37 -13.15 -1.86 -7.38
C VAL A 37 -12.87 -2.88 -6.28
N GLY A 38 -13.92 -3.43 -5.70
CA GLY A 38 -13.85 -4.49 -4.69
C GLY A 38 -15.25 -4.97 -4.31
N ARG A 39 -15.34 -5.98 -3.47
CA ARG A 39 -16.64 -6.47 -2.99
C ARG A 39 -17.35 -5.40 -2.13
N GLY A 40 -18.37 -4.76 -2.70
CA GLY A 40 -19.12 -3.68 -2.05
C GLY A 40 -18.33 -2.38 -1.92
N VAL A 41 -17.31 -2.19 -2.75
CA VAL A 41 -16.50 -0.97 -2.82
C VAL A 41 -16.60 -0.39 -4.22
N TYR A 42 -16.83 0.90 -4.31
CA TYR A 42 -17.06 1.63 -5.54
C TYR A 42 -16.13 2.82 -5.65
N LEU A 43 -15.72 3.13 -6.88
CA LEU A 43 -14.89 4.26 -7.26
C LEU A 43 -15.69 5.19 -8.18
N ARG A 44 -15.49 6.48 -8.02
CA ARG A 44 -15.84 7.48 -9.05
C ARG A 44 -14.62 7.68 -9.95
N PRO A 45 -14.70 7.33 -11.25
CA PRO A 45 -13.56 7.38 -12.16
C PRO A 45 -12.92 8.78 -12.26
N GLY A 46 -11.62 8.82 -12.53
CA GLY A 46 -10.88 10.06 -12.81
C GLY A 46 -10.58 10.95 -11.60
N LEU A 47 -10.94 10.55 -10.38
CA LEU A 47 -10.71 11.35 -9.17
C LEU A 47 -9.51 10.89 -8.33
N ILE A 48 -8.96 9.73 -8.65
CA ILE A 48 -7.77 9.15 -8.00
C ILE A 48 -6.84 8.64 -9.10
N ASP A 49 -5.54 8.83 -8.91
CA ASP A 49 -4.52 8.23 -9.77
C ASP A 49 -4.67 6.70 -9.77
N GLU A 50 -4.68 6.09 -10.96
CA GLU A 50 -4.93 4.65 -11.15
C GLU A 50 -4.03 3.75 -10.29
N ARG A 51 -2.76 4.16 -10.09
CA ARG A 51 -1.81 3.44 -9.23
C ARG A 51 -2.25 3.33 -7.76
N PHE A 52 -3.15 4.19 -7.28
CA PHE A 52 -3.65 4.18 -5.91
C PHE A 52 -5.06 3.62 -5.76
N VAL A 53 -5.76 3.30 -6.84
CA VAL A 53 -7.15 2.82 -6.81
C VAL A 53 -7.32 1.58 -5.91
N SER A 54 -6.50 0.56 -6.13
CA SER A 54 -6.55 -0.68 -5.33
C SER A 54 -6.30 -0.44 -3.85
N LEU A 55 -5.31 0.40 -3.52
CA LEU A 55 -4.98 0.75 -2.13
C LEU A 55 -6.06 1.61 -1.49
N ALA A 56 -6.61 2.59 -2.20
CA ALA A 56 -7.71 3.42 -1.72
C ALA A 56 -8.97 2.60 -1.46
N ALA A 57 -9.28 1.66 -2.37
CA ALA A 57 -10.38 0.71 -2.20
C ALA A 57 -10.16 -0.21 -0.99
N ALA A 58 -8.95 -0.73 -0.82
CA ALA A 58 -8.57 -1.52 0.35
C ALA A 58 -8.71 -0.72 1.65
N THR A 59 -8.26 0.54 1.65
CA THR A 59 -8.33 1.45 2.80
C THR A 59 -9.78 1.78 3.18
N ALA A 60 -10.70 1.85 2.21
CA ALA A 60 -12.12 2.10 2.48
C ALA A 60 -12.79 0.99 3.30
N VAL A 61 -12.30 -0.26 3.22
CA VAL A 61 -12.76 -1.41 4.02
C VAL A 61 -11.85 -1.74 5.20
N ARG A 62 -10.57 -1.38 5.11
CA ARG A 62 -9.52 -1.64 6.12
C ARG A 62 -8.63 -0.42 6.24
N SER A 63 -8.87 0.42 7.23
CA SER A 63 -8.10 1.65 7.47
C SER A 63 -6.61 1.39 7.78
N ASP A 64 -6.27 0.17 8.15
CA ASP A 64 -4.92 -0.32 8.38
C ASP A 64 -4.21 -0.82 7.10
N ALA A 65 -4.90 -0.92 5.95
CA ALA A 65 -4.27 -1.26 4.68
C ALA A 65 -3.09 -0.33 4.36
N THR A 66 -1.94 -0.93 4.03
CA THR A 66 -0.69 -0.19 3.84
C THR A 66 0.06 -0.74 2.63
N LEU A 67 0.45 0.12 1.69
CA LEU A 67 1.29 -0.26 0.55
C LEU A 67 2.64 -0.76 1.05
N CYS A 68 3.12 -1.90 0.52
CA CYS A 68 4.34 -2.55 0.98
C CYS A 68 5.13 -3.18 -0.17
N LEU A 69 6.28 -3.74 0.13
CA LEU A 69 7.13 -4.56 -0.75
C LEU A 69 7.32 -3.94 -2.14
N THR A 70 7.17 -4.73 -3.22
CA THR A 70 7.46 -4.28 -4.59
C THR A 70 6.61 -3.09 -5.00
N SER A 71 5.35 -3.02 -4.60
CA SER A 71 4.48 -1.87 -4.87
C SER A 71 4.94 -0.58 -4.16
N ALA A 72 5.44 -0.69 -2.93
CA ALA A 72 6.03 0.45 -2.22
C ALA A 72 7.42 0.82 -2.78
N LEU A 73 8.23 -0.17 -3.20
CA LEU A 73 9.49 0.10 -3.93
C LEU A 73 9.23 0.90 -5.21
N ALA A 74 8.24 0.49 -6.01
CA ALA A 74 7.87 1.20 -7.24
C ALA A 74 7.36 2.61 -6.94
N HIS A 75 6.58 2.80 -5.87
CA HIS A 75 6.12 4.12 -5.44
C HIS A 75 7.27 5.06 -5.08
N HIS A 76 8.34 4.55 -4.49
CA HIS A 76 9.51 5.30 -4.06
C HIS A 76 10.64 5.36 -5.11
N ASP A 77 10.41 4.91 -6.34
CA ASP A 77 11.40 4.82 -7.42
C ASP A 77 12.65 3.99 -7.06
N LEU A 78 12.46 2.98 -6.19
CA LEU A 78 13.51 2.08 -5.72
C LEU A 78 13.62 0.79 -6.54
N THR A 79 12.80 0.63 -7.57
CA THR A 79 12.83 -0.50 -8.51
C THR A 79 12.29 -0.07 -9.87
N ASP A 80 12.72 -0.75 -10.94
CA ASP A 80 12.12 -0.64 -12.28
C ASP A 80 11.07 -1.73 -12.51
N VAL A 81 10.90 -2.64 -11.57
CA VAL A 81 9.90 -3.70 -11.67
C VAL A 81 8.50 -3.09 -11.61
N ILE A 82 7.70 -3.35 -12.62
CA ILE A 82 6.28 -3.02 -12.63
C ILE A 82 5.56 -4.13 -11.84
N PRO A 83 4.94 -3.82 -10.69
CA PRO A 83 4.21 -4.83 -9.93
C PRO A 83 3.05 -5.40 -10.74
N PHE A 84 2.90 -6.73 -10.75
CA PHE A 84 1.77 -7.40 -11.41
C PHE A 84 0.42 -7.09 -10.72
N GLY A 85 0.46 -6.81 -9.42
CA GLY A 85 -0.67 -6.40 -8.60
C GLY A 85 -0.21 -5.45 -7.49
N THR A 86 -1.12 -5.06 -6.64
CA THR A 86 -0.83 -4.14 -5.53
C THR A 86 -0.51 -4.92 -4.26
N ASP A 87 0.72 -4.80 -3.75
CA ASP A 87 1.15 -5.41 -2.48
C ASP A 87 0.62 -4.59 -1.30
N ILE A 88 -0.27 -5.15 -0.51
CA ILE A 88 -0.90 -4.49 0.63
C ILE A 88 -0.68 -5.30 1.91
N ALA A 89 -0.10 -4.67 2.92
CA ALA A 89 0.06 -5.24 4.25
C ALA A 89 -1.17 -4.95 5.13
N LEU A 90 -1.54 -5.95 5.92
CA LEU A 90 -2.48 -5.86 7.04
C LEU A 90 -1.82 -6.40 8.31
N PRO A 91 -2.25 -5.96 9.51
CA PRO A 91 -1.80 -6.55 10.76
C PRO A 91 -2.11 -8.05 10.81
N ARG A 92 -1.19 -8.83 11.33
CA ARG A 92 -1.39 -10.29 11.52
C ARG A 92 -2.65 -10.55 12.34
N GLY A 93 -3.42 -11.56 11.94
CA GLY A 93 -4.72 -11.88 12.53
C GLY A 93 -5.90 -11.12 11.90
N THR A 94 -5.63 -10.13 11.05
CA THR A 94 -6.67 -9.44 10.29
C THR A 94 -7.11 -10.32 9.11
N ARG A 95 -8.43 -10.48 8.95
CA ARG A 95 -8.98 -11.19 7.79
C ARG A 95 -8.80 -10.34 6.53
N HIS A 96 -8.23 -10.94 5.48
CA HIS A 96 -8.08 -10.31 4.18
C HIS A 96 -9.45 -10.05 3.54
N PRO A 97 -9.71 -8.82 3.05
CA PRO A 97 -10.94 -8.52 2.30
C PRO A 97 -11.05 -9.36 1.04
N ALA A 98 -12.27 -9.78 0.69
CA ALA A 98 -12.54 -10.54 -0.52
C ALA A 98 -12.90 -9.64 -1.71
N GLY A 99 -12.68 -10.11 -2.94
CA GLY A 99 -13.06 -9.42 -4.18
C GLY A 99 -12.10 -8.29 -4.57
N PHE A 100 -10.81 -8.49 -4.30
CA PHE A 100 -9.70 -7.65 -4.73
C PHE A 100 -8.75 -8.49 -5.58
N ASP A 101 -9.06 -8.64 -6.87
CA ASP A 101 -8.41 -9.61 -7.76
C ASP A 101 -6.96 -9.23 -8.12
N HIS A 102 -6.60 -7.95 -7.99
CA HIS A 102 -5.25 -7.42 -8.28
C HIS A 102 -4.50 -6.99 -7.02
N VAL A 103 -4.85 -7.55 -5.86
CA VAL A 103 -4.19 -7.26 -4.57
C VAL A 103 -3.54 -8.51 -4.02
N THR A 104 -2.24 -8.41 -3.73
CA THR A 104 -1.51 -9.40 -2.95
C THR A 104 -1.50 -8.97 -1.49
N TRP A 105 -2.15 -9.77 -0.63
CA TRP A 105 -2.26 -9.48 0.80
C TRP A 105 -1.09 -10.05 1.58
N HIS A 106 -0.46 -9.21 2.39
CA HIS A 106 0.64 -9.58 3.29
C HIS A 106 0.20 -9.41 4.75
N SER A 107 0.55 -10.37 5.63
CA SER A 107 0.26 -10.30 7.06
C SER A 107 1.53 -9.95 7.82
N PHE A 108 1.62 -8.71 8.33
CA PHE A 108 2.78 -8.23 9.07
C PHE A 108 2.53 -8.25 10.59
N ALA A 109 3.61 -8.40 11.35
CA ALA A 109 3.54 -8.45 12.81
C ALA A 109 2.97 -7.14 13.39
N THR A 110 2.07 -7.27 14.36
CA THR A 110 1.30 -6.13 14.91
C THR A 110 2.15 -5.15 15.70
N ASP A 111 3.17 -5.63 16.38
CA ASP A 111 4.10 -4.84 17.20
C ASP A 111 4.97 -3.87 16.39
N THR A 112 5.27 -4.23 15.14
CA THR A 112 6.08 -3.43 14.23
C THR A 112 5.28 -2.87 13.06
N PHE A 113 3.95 -3.07 13.02
CA PHE A 113 3.10 -2.72 11.88
C PHE A 113 3.12 -1.21 11.58
N THR A 114 3.07 -0.38 12.58
CA THR A 114 3.01 1.09 12.42
C THR A 114 4.37 1.74 12.21
N LEU A 115 5.47 1.02 12.43
CA LEU A 115 6.82 1.56 12.28
C LEU A 115 7.11 1.86 10.79
N GLY A 116 7.44 3.10 10.48
CA GLY A 116 7.70 3.58 9.12
C GLY A 116 6.44 3.61 8.23
N ARG A 117 5.24 3.61 8.83
CA ARG A 117 3.97 3.77 8.13
C ARG A 117 3.65 5.25 8.00
N GLU A 118 3.55 5.74 6.79
CA GLU A 118 3.24 7.13 6.45
C GLU A 118 1.87 7.23 5.79
N THR A 119 1.23 8.38 5.89
CA THR A 119 -0.09 8.61 5.29
C THR A 119 -0.02 9.72 4.25
N GLN A 120 -0.74 9.54 3.15
CA GLN A 120 -0.83 10.49 2.05
C GLN A 120 -2.30 10.67 1.65
N GLN A 121 -2.71 11.92 1.48
CA GLN A 121 -4.02 12.22 0.89
C GLN A 121 -3.91 12.14 -0.64
N VAL A 122 -4.73 11.29 -1.27
CA VAL A 122 -4.73 11.05 -2.73
C VAL A 122 -5.96 11.64 -3.43
N ALA A 123 -6.99 11.98 -2.67
CA ALA A 123 -8.16 12.72 -3.12
C ALA A 123 -8.87 13.37 -1.91
N PRO A 124 -9.81 14.30 -2.10
CA PRO A 124 -10.59 14.87 -1.01
C PRO A 124 -11.26 13.78 -0.15
N GLY A 125 -10.89 13.73 1.12
CA GLY A 125 -11.39 12.75 2.09
C GLY A 125 -10.91 11.31 1.88
N VAL A 126 -9.92 11.07 1.00
CA VAL A 126 -9.30 9.76 0.77
C VAL A 126 -7.83 9.82 1.14
N THR A 127 -7.48 9.17 2.24
CA THR A 127 -6.10 9.04 2.73
C THR A 127 -5.70 7.58 2.66
N ILE A 128 -4.52 7.31 2.13
CA ILE A 128 -3.91 5.98 2.04
C ILE A 128 -2.68 5.93 2.95
N ALA A 129 -2.18 4.73 3.21
CA ALA A 129 -0.95 4.53 3.94
C ALA A 129 0.08 3.76 3.10
N ILE A 130 1.34 4.16 3.22
CA ILE A 130 2.47 3.59 2.50
C ILE A 130 3.62 3.42 3.49
N TYR A 131 4.36 2.33 3.42
CA TYR A 131 5.60 2.23 4.18
C TYR A 131 6.68 3.13 3.61
N SER A 132 7.46 3.77 4.47
CA SER A 132 8.59 4.61 4.09
C SER A 132 9.65 3.83 3.29
N PRO A 133 10.53 4.50 2.53
CA PRO A 133 11.62 3.85 1.81
C PRO A 133 12.44 2.91 2.70
N GLU A 134 12.83 3.39 3.90
CA GLU A 134 13.63 2.62 4.85
C GLU A 134 12.89 1.38 5.33
N ARG A 135 11.62 1.53 5.70
CA ARG A 135 10.80 0.40 6.14
C ARG A 135 10.61 -0.60 5.01
N THR A 136 10.36 -0.14 3.80
CA THR A 136 10.18 -1.01 2.62
C THR A 136 11.45 -1.81 2.33
N ILE A 137 12.63 -1.19 2.36
CA ILE A 137 13.92 -1.88 2.21
C ILE A 137 14.10 -2.93 3.29
N ILE A 138 13.84 -2.59 4.57
CA ILE A 138 13.95 -3.55 5.69
C ILE A 138 13.04 -4.76 5.45
N ASP A 139 11.80 -4.54 5.00
CA ASP A 139 10.86 -5.63 4.72
C ASP A 139 11.33 -6.51 3.55
N CYS A 140 11.92 -5.94 2.49
CA CYS A 140 12.54 -6.72 1.40
C CYS A 140 13.71 -7.57 1.91
N PHE A 141 14.59 -7.04 2.76
CA PHE A 141 15.66 -7.82 3.41
C PHE A 141 15.11 -8.89 4.35
N ARG A 142 14.03 -8.64 5.04
CA ARG A 142 13.34 -9.62 5.91
C ARG A 142 12.75 -10.78 5.12
N LEU A 143 12.20 -10.50 3.95
CA LEU A 143 11.44 -11.42 3.11
C LEU A 143 12.20 -11.86 1.84
N MET A 144 13.53 -11.69 1.81
CA MET A 144 14.38 -12.03 0.64
C MET A 144 14.16 -13.45 0.08
N HIS A 145 13.74 -14.40 0.92
CA HIS A 145 13.44 -15.76 0.50
C HIS A 145 12.12 -15.87 -0.31
N GLN A 146 11.26 -14.87 -0.24
CA GLN A 146 9.99 -14.78 -0.97
C GLN A 146 10.10 -13.81 -2.16
N GLU A 147 10.66 -12.63 -1.93
CA GLU A 147 10.72 -11.51 -2.89
C GLU A 147 11.97 -11.55 -3.79
N GLY A 148 12.96 -12.38 -3.44
CA GLY A 148 14.26 -12.41 -4.11
C GLY A 148 15.29 -11.44 -3.47
N SER A 149 16.55 -11.87 -3.48
CA SER A 149 17.64 -11.08 -2.91
C SER A 149 18.03 -9.89 -3.77
N GLU A 150 17.88 -10.00 -5.08
CA GLU A 150 18.27 -8.98 -6.05
C GLU A 150 17.45 -7.68 -5.86
N ALA A 151 16.13 -7.81 -5.72
CA ALA A 151 15.25 -6.66 -5.50
C ALA A 151 15.62 -5.87 -4.22
N ALA A 152 15.95 -6.57 -3.13
CA ALA A 152 16.34 -5.93 -1.87
C ALA A 152 17.67 -5.15 -2.02
N HIS A 153 18.67 -5.73 -2.69
CA HIS A 153 19.97 -5.08 -2.90
C HIS A 153 19.88 -3.93 -3.89
N GLU A 154 19.09 -4.06 -4.96
CA GLU A 154 18.87 -2.97 -5.91
C GLU A 154 18.17 -1.79 -5.26
N ALA A 155 17.12 -2.05 -4.49
CA ALA A 155 16.42 -1.02 -3.73
C ALA A 155 17.36 -0.27 -2.76
N LEU A 156 18.23 -1.00 -2.05
CA LEU A 156 19.23 -0.39 -1.16
C LEU A 156 20.24 0.48 -1.94
N ARG A 157 20.76 0.01 -3.08
CA ARG A 157 21.67 0.79 -3.93
C ARG A 157 21.03 2.08 -4.42
N ARG A 158 19.78 2.03 -4.87
CA ARG A 158 19.04 3.20 -5.34
C ARG A 158 18.81 4.17 -4.20
N TRP A 159 18.35 3.67 -3.07
CA TRP A 159 18.09 4.50 -1.89
C TRP A 159 19.35 5.23 -1.41
N LEU A 160 20.52 4.57 -1.41
CA LEU A 160 21.80 5.20 -1.02
C LEU A 160 22.20 6.39 -1.91
N ARG A 161 21.67 6.47 -3.14
CA ARG A 161 21.89 7.60 -4.06
C ARG A 161 20.94 8.77 -3.83
N HIS A 162 19.86 8.56 -3.09
CA HIS A 162 18.91 9.63 -2.79
C HIS A 162 19.48 10.61 -1.75
N THR A 163 19.31 11.91 -2.02
CA THR A 163 19.71 12.96 -1.08
C THR A 163 18.96 12.80 0.25
N GLY A 164 19.66 12.83 1.36
CA GLY A 164 19.09 12.66 2.69
C GLY A 164 19.03 11.23 3.21
N SER A 165 19.37 10.22 2.40
CA SER A 165 19.48 8.84 2.85
C SER A 165 20.59 8.69 3.89
N THR A 166 20.24 8.14 5.06
CA THR A 166 21.18 7.96 6.16
C THR A 166 21.28 6.49 6.57
N PRO A 167 22.38 5.77 6.22
CA PRO A 167 22.57 4.38 6.61
C PRO A 167 22.39 4.13 8.11
N ALA A 168 22.82 5.07 8.95
CA ALA A 168 22.61 5.01 10.39
C ALA A 168 21.12 5.08 10.78
N GLY A 169 20.32 5.89 10.09
CA GLY A 169 18.86 5.97 10.28
C GLY A 169 18.16 4.65 9.91
N LEU A 170 18.54 4.09 8.75
CA LEU A 170 18.04 2.79 8.29
C LEU A 170 18.37 1.67 9.28
N LEU A 171 19.59 1.61 9.79
CA LEU A 171 20.00 0.60 10.77
C LEU A 171 19.31 0.78 12.13
N ARG A 172 19.03 2.02 12.57
CA ARG A 172 18.22 2.27 13.78
C ARG A 172 16.79 1.77 13.62
N MET A 173 16.15 2.01 12.49
CA MET A 173 14.81 1.45 12.23
C MET A 173 14.85 -0.08 12.19
N ALA A 174 15.91 -0.66 11.63
CA ALA A 174 16.13 -2.10 11.55
C ALA A 174 16.37 -2.78 12.91
N ASP A 175 16.56 -2.04 14.01
CA ASP A 175 16.65 -2.59 15.37
C ASP A 175 15.42 -3.41 15.76
N ALA A 176 14.24 -2.98 15.27
CA ALA A 176 12.99 -3.72 15.44
C ALA A 176 12.90 -5.01 14.60
N PHE A 177 13.85 -5.25 13.69
CA PHE A 177 13.88 -6.38 12.74
C PHE A 177 15.24 -7.10 12.73
N PRO A 178 15.63 -7.81 13.81
CA PRO A 178 16.98 -8.33 13.98
C PRO A 178 17.51 -9.18 12.82
N LYS A 179 16.63 -10.03 12.22
CA LYS A 179 17.00 -10.88 11.07
C LYS A 179 17.31 -10.06 9.81
N ALA A 180 16.55 -8.99 9.56
CA ALA A 180 16.81 -8.08 8.45
C ALA A 180 18.04 -7.21 8.72
N LYS A 181 18.21 -6.72 9.95
CA LYS A 181 19.34 -5.87 10.35
C LYS A 181 20.70 -6.50 10.06
N SER A 182 20.89 -7.78 10.40
CA SER A 182 22.15 -8.47 10.14
C SER A 182 22.49 -8.55 8.65
N ARG A 183 21.51 -8.88 7.80
CA ARG A 183 21.67 -8.93 6.34
C ARG A 183 21.92 -7.54 5.75
N LEU A 184 21.16 -6.56 6.21
CA LEU A 184 21.27 -5.16 5.76
C LEU A 184 22.64 -4.58 6.09
N ARG A 185 23.17 -4.87 7.29
CA ARG A 185 24.51 -4.45 7.70
C ARG A 185 25.59 -5.00 6.77
N LEU A 186 25.55 -6.29 6.46
CA LEU A 186 26.48 -6.92 5.51
C LEU A 186 26.36 -6.29 4.12
N ALA A 187 25.15 -6.00 3.64
CA ALA A 187 24.95 -5.35 2.36
C ALA A 187 25.53 -3.92 2.34
N LEU A 188 25.37 -3.16 3.41
CA LEU A 188 25.93 -1.81 3.54
C LEU A 188 27.48 -1.84 3.59
N GLU A 189 28.08 -2.82 4.27
CA GLU A 189 29.55 -2.99 4.31
C GLU A 189 30.17 -3.22 2.92
N VAL A 190 29.38 -3.78 1.99
CA VAL A 190 29.82 -4.03 0.60
C VAL A 190 29.56 -2.81 -0.31
N LEU A 191 28.58 -1.98 0.00
CA LEU A 191 28.11 -0.90 -0.86
C LEU A 191 28.71 0.48 -0.51
N LEU A 192 29.26 0.63 0.69
CA LEU A 192 29.88 1.87 1.20
C LEU A 192 31.40 1.75 1.21
#